data_8bd13b50477e5c3a885d949375865657
#
_entry.id   8bd13b50477e5c3a885d949375865657
#
_cell.length_a   1.000
_cell.length_b   1.000
_cell.length_c   1.000
_cell.angle_alpha   90.00
_cell.angle_beta   90.00
_cell.angle_gamma   90.00
#
_symmetry.space_group_name_H-M   'P 1'
#
loop_
_entity.id
_entity.type
_entity.pdbx_description
1 polymer ?
#
loop_
_entity_poly.entity_id
_entity_poly.type
_entity_poly.pdbx_seq_one_letter_code
_entity_poly.pdbx_strand_id
1 'polypeptide(L)'
;ITVLESQRRKDAASIEKLESLVSDLRASLIKRDQLIYSIVDSLTPKLAGDISSMSQQDKEQVYSQVERNNLLVSVKRSLRDNSRFLEVTSLKAGDLDKVKQQEQSFVTMWRKIGPKLVDVYANKKDKSAELKEIDNLFTVWSNRIDKEAWESINEEFSLNNINLQNFNNGKEFVDVVTQYVSDEIKNYGTKNKTESEKTYSIFTDSVWFKSISNEWMPYLLDNKLLAVEQKDAVEKKLSEWKSIVSPQDLTWLYAVIGLAVVFIIALVFILKKKKTPTDTAS
;
A
#
# COMPACT_ATOMS: atom_id res chain seq x y z
N ILE A 1 27.68 -12.17 24.57
CA ILE A 1 26.74 -12.92 23.71
C ILE A 1 25.43 -13.16 24.48
N THR A 2 25.43 -13.69 25.69
CA THR A 2 24.25 -14.00 26.51
C THR A 2 23.36 -12.80 26.86
N VAL A 3 23.94 -11.62 27.12
CA VAL A 3 23.18 -10.38 27.42
C VAL A 3 22.43 -9.90 26.18
N LEU A 4 23.08 -9.91 25.03
CA LEU A 4 22.45 -9.48 23.75
C LEU A 4 21.32 -10.44 23.31
N GLU A 5 21.52 -11.73 23.52
CA GLU A 5 20.49 -12.74 23.24
C GLU A 5 19.30 -12.63 24.19
N SER A 6 19.55 -12.34 25.48
CA SER A 6 18.49 -12.06 26.44
C SER A 6 17.68 -10.82 26.07
N GLN A 7 18.36 -9.75 25.63
CA GLN A 7 17.70 -8.52 25.18
C GLN A 7 16.85 -8.79 23.94
N ARG A 8 17.39 -9.47 22.91
CA ARG A 8 16.64 -9.84 21.71
C ARG A 8 15.36 -10.65 22.01
N ARG A 9 15.43 -11.58 22.98
CA ARG A 9 14.26 -12.35 23.40
C ARG A 9 13.19 -11.46 24.08
N LYS A 10 13.62 -10.51 24.92
CA LYS A 10 12.72 -9.54 25.55
C LYS A 10 12.07 -8.63 24.52
N ASP A 11 12.85 -8.14 23.57
CA ASP A 11 12.36 -7.27 22.49
C ASP A 11 11.37 -8.03 21.59
N ALA A 12 11.68 -9.28 21.22
CA ALA A 12 10.76 -10.13 20.45
C ALA A 12 9.44 -10.38 21.19
N ALA A 13 9.49 -10.71 22.49
CA ALA A 13 8.28 -10.89 23.29
C ALA A 13 7.48 -9.58 23.46
N SER A 14 8.15 -8.44 23.51
CA SER A 14 7.50 -7.13 23.58
C SER A 14 6.80 -6.79 22.26
N ILE A 15 7.44 -7.08 21.13
CA ILE A 15 6.87 -6.90 19.78
C ILE A 15 5.63 -7.77 19.63
N GLU A 16 5.71 -9.06 19.94
CA GLU A 16 4.58 -9.99 19.87
C GLU A 16 3.38 -9.52 20.72
N LYS A 17 3.67 -9.02 21.93
CA LYS A 17 2.64 -8.45 22.79
C LYS A 17 1.99 -7.19 22.21
N LEU A 18 2.77 -6.32 21.59
CA LEU A 18 2.25 -5.11 20.94
C LEU A 18 1.40 -5.46 19.71
N GLU A 19 1.86 -6.40 18.88
CA GLU A 19 1.09 -6.90 17.73
C GLU A 19 -0.24 -7.51 18.17
N SER A 20 -0.26 -8.29 19.24
CA SER A 20 -1.51 -8.81 19.83
C SER A 20 -2.43 -7.69 20.29
N LEU A 21 -1.93 -6.67 20.98
CA LEU A 21 -2.74 -5.54 21.43
C LEU A 21 -3.32 -4.74 20.26
N VAL A 22 -2.56 -4.53 19.20
CA VAL A 22 -3.02 -3.87 17.97
C VAL A 22 -4.12 -4.70 17.30
N SER A 23 -3.95 -6.01 17.22
CA SER A 23 -4.96 -6.93 16.67
C SER A 23 -6.25 -6.90 17.49
N ASP A 24 -6.16 -6.96 18.81
CA ASP A 24 -7.31 -6.93 19.73
C ASP A 24 -8.06 -5.60 19.64
N LEU A 25 -7.32 -4.49 19.60
CA LEU A 25 -7.89 -3.17 19.41
C LEU A 25 -8.65 -3.06 18.11
N ARG A 26 -8.04 -3.53 17.01
CA ARG A 26 -8.67 -3.55 15.70
C ARG A 26 -9.95 -4.41 15.69
N ALA A 27 -9.90 -5.61 16.26
CA ALA A 27 -11.06 -6.48 16.37
C ALA A 27 -12.22 -5.81 17.16
N SER A 28 -11.89 -5.07 18.22
CA SER A 28 -12.85 -4.28 19.00
C SER A 28 -13.49 -3.17 18.18
N LEU A 29 -12.71 -2.44 17.37
CA LEU A 29 -13.20 -1.40 16.47
C LEU A 29 -14.17 -1.98 15.44
N ILE A 30 -13.78 -3.07 14.77
CA ILE A 30 -14.60 -3.77 13.77
C ILE A 30 -15.92 -4.24 14.40
N LYS A 31 -15.87 -4.84 15.59
CA LYS A 31 -17.07 -5.32 16.28
C LYS A 31 -18.05 -4.18 16.61
N ARG A 32 -17.53 -3.03 17.01
CA ARG A 32 -18.37 -1.84 17.26
C ARG A 32 -19.00 -1.33 15.97
N ASP A 33 -18.24 -1.27 14.88
CA ASP A 33 -18.76 -0.83 13.60
C ASP A 33 -19.82 -1.79 13.07
N GLN A 34 -19.63 -3.11 13.23
CA GLN A 34 -20.65 -4.11 12.92
C GLN A 34 -21.94 -3.93 13.72
N LEU A 35 -21.84 -3.53 14.98
CA LEU A 35 -23.01 -3.19 15.78
C LEU A 35 -23.76 -1.97 15.22
N ILE A 36 -23.04 -0.92 14.83
CA ILE A 36 -23.61 0.25 14.14
C ILE A 36 -24.32 -0.20 12.86
N TYR A 37 -23.67 -1.00 12.01
CA TYR A 37 -24.29 -1.56 10.80
C TYR A 37 -25.58 -2.32 11.11
N SER A 38 -25.59 -3.20 12.11
CA SER A 38 -26.77 -3.99 12.45
C SER A 38 -27.95 -3.11 12.92
N ILE A 39 -27.67 -2.04 13.64
CA ILE A 39 -28.69 -1.07 14.05
C ILE A 39 -29.23 -0.32 12.84
N VAL A 40 -28.35 0.20 11.98
CA VAL A 40 -28.73 0.90 10.77
C VAL A 40 -29.54 0.00 9.82
N ASP A 41 -29.11 -1.23 9.62
CA ASP A 41 -29.83 -2.21 8.79
C ASP A 41 -31.25 -2.49 9.33
N SER A 42 -31.41 -2.54 10.66
CA SER A 42 -32.75 -2.69 11.28
C SER A 42 -33.68 -1.50 11.03
N LEU A 43 -33.11 -0.31 10.79
CA LEU A 43 -33.82 0.93 10.49
C LEU A 43 -34.07 1.13 8.99
N THR A 44 -33.26 0.50 8.14
CA THR A 44 -33.29 0.69 6.67
C THR A 44 -34.70 0.45 6.06
N PRO A 45 -35.45 -0.60 6.40
CA PRO A 45 -36.78 -0.79 5.84
C PRO A 45 -37.76 0.33 6.17
N LYS A 46 -37.65 0.90 7.38
CA LYS A 46 -38.51 2.02 7.82
C LYS A 46 -38.15 3.35 7.16
N LEU A 47 -36.87 3.52 6.81
CA LEU A 47 -36.31 4.71 6.18
C LEU A 47 -36.22 4.60 4.65
N ALA A 48 -36.69 3.49 4.05
CA ALA A 48 -36.61 3.26 2.59
C ALA A 48 -37.45 4.28 1.79
N GLY A 49 -38.60 4.72 2.34
CA GLY A 49 -39.49 5.71 1.73
C GLY A 49 -39.09 7.16 2.00
N ASP A 50 -39.96 8.06 1.58
CA ASP A 50 -39.87 9.48 1.92
C ASP A 50 -40.29 9.68 3.39
N ILE A 51 -39.43 10.35 4.17
CA ILE A 51 -39.65 10.64 5.59
C ILE A 51 -40.90 11.50 5.80
N SER A 52 -41.21 12.36 4.83
CA SER A 52 -42.43 13.21 4.88
C SER A 52 -43.71 12.38 4.87
N SER A 53 -43.70 11.21 4.24
CA SER A 53 -44.83 10.28 4.15
C SER A 53 -44.88 9.24 5.29
N MET A 54 -43.86 9.20 6.17
CA MET A 54 -43.85 8.28 7.33
C MET A 54 -44.96 8.65 8.32
N SER A 55 -45.58 7.61 8.86
CA SER A 55 -46.51 7.78 9.99
C SER A 55 -45.79 8.37 11.21
N GLN A 56 -46.53 9.08 12.06
CA GLN A 56 -45.97 9.62 13.31
C GLN A 56 -45.42 8.48 14.20
N GLN A 57 -46.12 7.35 14.23
CA GLN A 57 -45.72 6.17 14.97
C GLN A 57 -44.39 5.59 14.47
N ASP A 58 -44.16 5.52 13.17
CA ASP A 58 -42.89 5.06 12.59
C ASP A 58 -41.75 6.01 12.92
N LYS A 59 -41.98 7.32 12.83
CA LYS A 59 -41.00 8.36 13.22
C LYS A 59 -40.60 8.21 14.69
N GLU A 60 -41.55 8.03 15.58
CA GLU A 60 -41.31 7.83 17.00
C GLU A 60 -40.54 6.53 17.29
N GLN A 61 -40.81 5.45 16.54
CA GLN A 61 -40.05 4.21 16.66
C GLN A 61 -38.60 4.38 16.19
N VAL A 62 -38.37 5.04 15.05
CA VAL A 62 -37.01 5.33 14.57
C VAL A 62 -36.28 6.22 15.57
N TYR A 63 -36.91 7.30 16.02
CA TYR A 63 -36.37 8.21 17.02
C TYR A 63 -35.97 7.45 18.30
N SER A 64 -36.87 6.65 18.84
CA SER A 64 -36.63 5.86 20.05
C SER A 64 -35.45 4.87 19.87
N GLN A 65 -35.30 4.24 18.72
CA GLN A 65 -34.18 3.35 18.45
C GLN A 65 -32.85 4.10 18.29
N VAL A 66 -32.85 5.23 17.60
CA VAL A 66 -31.66 6.09 17.42
C VAL A 66 -31.20 6.63 18.78
N GLU A 67 -32.13 7.12 19.60
CA GLU A 67 -31.85 7.67 20.93
C GLU A 67 -31.36 6.58 21.89
N ARG A 68 -32.06 5.45 21.98
CA ARG A 68 -31.71 4.33 22.88
C ARG A 68 -30.30 3.80 22.62
N ASN A 69 -29.88 3.77 21.37
CA ASN A 69 -28.56 3.29 20.97
C ASN A 69 -27.53 4.41 20.88
N ASN A 70 -27.88 5.67 21.18
CA ASN A 70 -27.03 6.84 20.96
C ASN A 70 -26.33 6.80 19.57
N LEU A 71 -27.12 6.46 18.52
CA LEU A 71 -26.55 6.03 17.25
C LEU A 71 -25.64 7.10 16.60
N LEU A 72 -26.07 8.38 16.55
CA LEU A 72 -25.24 9.45 15.98
C LEU A 72 -23.95 9.67 16.78
N VAL A 73 -24.02 9.59 18.11
CA VAL A 73 -22.85 9.67 18.99
C VAL A 73 -21.94 8.48 18.76
N SER A 74 -22.50 7.27 18.60
CA SER A 74 -21.74 6.04 18.31
C SER A 74 -21.03 6.10 16.97
N VAL A 75 -21.70 6.62 15.92
CA VAL A 75 -21.09 6.86 14.59
C VAL A 75 -19.90 7.83 14.72
N LYS A 76 -20.11 9.00 15.32
CA LYS A 76 -19.04 9.99 15.50
C LYS A 76 -17.87 9.44 16.30
N ARG A 77 -18.15 8.67 17.35
CA ARG A 77 -17.12 8.02 18.16
C ARG A 77 -16.35 6.99 17.35
N SER A 78 -17.05 6.15 16.58
CA SER A 78 -16.41 5.16 15.72
C SER A 78 -15.44 5.80 14.75
N LEU A 79 -15.86 6.84 14.04
CA LEU A 79 -15.02 7.55 13.09
C LEU A 79 -13.76 8.15 13.73
N ARG A 80 -13.92 8.77 14.91
CA ARG A 80 -12.76 9.31 15.63
C ARG A 80 -11.80 8.22 16.13
N ASP A 81 -12.32 7.12 16.64
CA ASP A 81 -11.50 6.05 17.19
C ASP A 81 -10.79 5.28 16.06
N ASN A 82 -11.43 5.06 14.90
CA ASN A 82 -10.79 4.50 13.71
C ASN A 82 -9.66 5.41 13.19
N SER A 83 -9.86 6.72 13.19
CA SER A 83 -8.79 7.67 12.83
C SER A 83 -7.62 7.63 13.81
N ARG A 84 -7.91 7.60 15.14
CA ARG A 84 -6.89 7.52 16.18
C ARG A 84 -6.11 6.21 16.15
N PHE A 85 -6.77 5.11 15.81
CA PHE A 85 -6.08 3.83 15.64
C PHE A 85 -4.92 3.95 14.65
N LEU A 86 -5.13 4.62 13.51
CA LEU A 86 -4.11 4.87 12.50
C LEU A 86 -3.02 5.87 12.94
N GLU A 87 -3.25 6.66 13.98
CA GLU A 87 -2.23 7.57 14.53
C GLU A 87 -1.20 6.87 15.43
N VAL A 88 -1.55 5.69 15.93
CA VAL A 88 -0.75 4.98 16.93
C VAL A 88 -0.28 3.60 16.45
N THR A 89 -0.57 3.25 15.22
CA THR A 89 -0.21 1.95 14.62
C THR A 89 0.45 2.17 13.28
N SER A 90 1.43 1.32 12.95
CA SER A 90 1.96 1.19 11.60
C SER A 90 1.39 -0.08 10.97
N LEU A 91 0.74 0.07 9.82
CA LEU A 91 0.03 -1.03 9.17
C LEU A 91 0.75 -1.48 7.88
N LYS A 92 0.73 -2.77 7.61
CA LYS A 92 1.12 -3.32 6.31
C LYS A 92 0.06 -2.98 5.25
N ALA A 93 0.45 -2.94 3.98
CA ALA A 93 -0.43 -2.61 2.87
C ALA A 93 -1.75 -3.42 2.87
N GLY A 94 -1.68 -4.74 3.06
CA GLY A 94 -2.88 -5.59 3.10
C GLY A 94 -3.80 -5.35 4.29
N ASP A 95 -3.29 -4.84 5.40
CA ASP A 95 -4.12 -4.46 6.54
C ASP A 95 -4.73 -3.07 6.37
N LEU A 96 -3.98 -2.15 5.78
CA LEU A 96 -4.47 -0.83 5.44
C LEU A 96 -5.58 -0.91 4.37
N ASP A 97 -5.44 -1.82 3.40
CA ASP A 97 -6.49 -2.10 2.40
C ASP A 97 -7.81 -2.53 3.05
N LYS A 98 -7.76 -3.41 4.05
CA LYS A 98 -8.96 -3.79 4.82
C LYS A 98 -9.58 -2.61 5.58
N VAL A 99 -8.76 -1.70 6.10
CA VAL A 99 -9.25 -0.46 6.73
C VAL A 99 -9.91 0.45 5.70
N LYS A 100 -9.33 0.57 4.50
CA LYS A 100 -9.90 1.34 3.39
C LYS A 100 -11.25 0.78 2.94
N GLN A 101 -11.37 -0.53 2.80
CA GLN A 101 -12.63 -1.20 2.47
C GLN A 101 -13.69 -0.99 3.56
N GLN A 102 -13.30 -1.03 4.83
CA GLN A 102 -14.19 -0.73 5.97
C GLN A 102 -14.68 0.71 5.91
N GLU A 103 -13.81 1.67 5.65
CA GLU A 103 -14.14 3.09 5.47
C GLU A 103 -15.14 3.28 4.32
N GLN A 104 -14.86 2.72 3.14
CA GLN A 104 -15.74 2.81 1.97
C GLN A 104 -17.14 2.20 2.25
N SER A 105 -17.18 1.09 2.94
CA SER A 105 -18.45 0.46 3.36
C SER A 105 -19.24 1.37 4.29
N PHE A 106 -18.56 1.99 5.27
CA PHE A 106 -19.18 2.89 6.21
C PHE A 106 -19.68 4.19 5.55
N VAL A 107 -18.89 4.77 4.66
CA VAL A 107 -19.30 5.91 3.84
C VAL A 107 -20.55 5.57 3.01
N THR A 108 -20.54 4.42 2.36
CA THR A 108 -21.66 3.95 1.51
C THR A 108 -22.95 3.81 2.34
N MET A 109 -22.85 3.17 3.48
CA MET A 109 -23.97 3.04 4.42
C MET A 109 -24.46 4.41 4.89
N TRP A 110 -23.55 5.28 5.32
CA TRP A 110 -23.89 6.61 5.80
C TRP A 110 -24.56 7.48 4.74
N ARG A 111 -24.03 7.52 3.53
CA ARG A 111 -24.64 8.27 2.41
C ARG A 111 -26.05 7.84 2.09
N LYS A 112 -26.34 6.55 2.24
CA LYS A 112 -27.67 5.99 1.97
C LYS A 112 -28.69 6.36 3.04
N ILE A 113 -28.32 6.40 4.30
CA ILE A 113 -29.27 6.47 5.40
C ILE A 113 -29.03 7.61 6.39
N GLY A 114 -27.78 8.09 6.50
CA GLY A 114 -27.38 9.11 7.46
C GLY A 114 -28.23 10.39 7.41
N PRO A 115 -28.44 11.00 6.21
CA PRO A 115 -29.29 12.17 6.09
C PRO A 115 -30.70 11.96 6.64
N LYS A 116 -31.29 10.77 6.40
CA LYS A 116 -32.62 10.41 6.89
C LYS A 116 -32.64 10.19 8.40
N LEU A 117 -31.61 9.58 8.96
CA LEU A 117 -31.46 9.44 10.41
C LEU A 117 -31.34 10.79 11.10
N VAL A 118 -30.52 11.70 10.57
CA VAL A 118 -30.39 13.05 11.09
C VAL A 118 -31.69 13.82 10.94
N ASP A 119 -32.43 13.62 9.84
CA ASP A 119 -33.71 14.27 9.61
C ASP A 119 -34.81 13.88 10.61
N VAL A 120 -34.79 12.64 11.08
CA VAL A 120 -35.70 12.17 12.13
C VAL A 120 -35.27 12.59 13.53
N TYR A 121 -33.95 12.52 13.82
CA TYR A 121 -33.42 12.68 15.17
C TYR A 121 -33.07 14.11 15.56
N ALA A 122 -32.46 14.88 14.66
CA ALA A 122 -31.98 16.21 14.99
C ALA A 122 -33.07 17.28 14.84
N ASN A 123 -33.06 18.26 15.76
CA ASN A 123 -33.87 19.45 15.60
C ASN A 123 -33.52 20.19 14.31
N LYS A 124 -34.51 20.88 13.71
CA LYS A 124 -34.32 21.61 12.44
C LYS A 124 -33.09 22.53 12.40
N LYS A 125 -32.67 23.09 13.54
CA LYS A 125 -31.51 23.99 13.64
C LYS A 125 -30.17 23.26 13.58
N ASP A 126 -30.12 22.00 14.00
CA ASP A 126 -28.87 21.25 14.20
C ASP A 126 -28.55 20.26 13.07
N LYS A 127 -29.56 19.94 12.21
CA LYS A 127 -29.43 18.95 11.14
C LYS A 127 -28.21 19.17 10.24
N SER A 128 -28.06 20.40 9.73
CA SER A 128 -26.94 20.73 8.84
C SER A 128 -25.59 20.64 9.55
N ALA A 129 -25.55 21.02 10.81
CA ALA A 129 -24.33 20.94 11.62
C ALA A 129 -23.93 19.49 11.91
N GLU A 130 -24.90 18.62 12.25
CA GLU A 130 -24.68 17.20 12.48
C GLU A 130 -24.16 16.47 11.22
N LEU A 131 -24.78 16.69 10.08
CA LEU A 131 -24.34 16.12 8.81
C LEU A 131 -22.92 16.56 8.47
N LYS A 132 -22.67 17.87 8.56
CA LYS A 132 -21.38 18.44 8.26
C LYS A 132 -20.28 17.91 9.20
N GLU A 133 -20.57 17.74 10.48
CA GLU A 133 -19.62 17.17 11.45
C GLU A 133 -19.26 15.72 11.05
N ILE A 134 -20.26 14.89 10.76
CA ILE A 134 -20.03 13.48 10.42
C ILE A 134 -19.30 13.35 9.07
N ASP A 135 -19.69 14.14 8.06
CA ASP A 135 -19.00 14.17 6.77
C ASP A 135 -17.54 14.60 6.91
N ASN A 136 -17.28 15.58 7.79
CA ASN A 136 -15.90 15.98 8.12
C ASN A 136 -15.11 14.85 8.79
N LEU A 137 -15.74 14.10 9.71
CA LEU A 137 -15.07 12.96 10.36
C LEU A 137 -14.74 11.84 9.36
N PHE A 138 -15.58 11.58 8.36
CA PHE A 138 -15.25 10.68 7.25
C PHE A 138 -14.06 11.18 6.45
N THR A 139 -14.04 12.47 6.12
CA THR A 139 -12.90 13.09 5.42
C THR A 139 -11.61 12.97 6.21
N VAL A 140 -11.66 13.22 7.52
CA VAL A 140 -10.49 13.06 8.42
C VAL A 140 -10.02 11.62 8.42
N TRP A 141 -10.91 10.64 8.52
CA TRP A 141 -10.53 9.23 8.52
C TRP A 141 -9.94 8.79 7.17
N SER A 142 -10.56 9.18 6.04
CA SER A 142 -10.03 8.89 4.70
C SER A 142 -8.63 9.47 4.50
N ASN A 143 -8.43 10.74 4.85
CA ASN A 143 -7.12 11.39 4.76
C ASN A 143 -6.08 10.73 5.67
N ARG A 144 -6.49 10.23 6.86
CA ARG A 144 -5.59 9.52 7.76
C ARG A 144 -5.15 8.17 7.18
N ILE A 145 -6.04 7.44 6.50
CA ILE A 145 -5.68 6.21 5.78
C ILE A 145 -4.63 6.48 4.70
N ASP A 146 -4.85 7.52 3.90
CA ASP A 146 -3.91 7.86 2.83
C ASP A 146 -2.55 8.33 3.37
N LYS A 147 -2.54 9.06 4.49
CA LYS A 147 -1.33 9.48 5.19
C LYS A 147 -0.58 8.28 5.78
N GLU A 148 -1.30 7.34 6.38
CA GLU A 148 -0.73 6.12 6.96
C GLU A 148 0.05 5.30 5.93
N ALA A 149 -0.44 5.22 4.68
CA ALA A 149 0.28 4.54 3.62
C ALA A 149 1.69 5.11 3.42
N TRP A 150 1.80 6.44 3.36
CA TRP A 150 3.08 7.11 3.17
C TRP A 150 3.98 7.02 4.40
N GLU A 151 3.42 7.12 5.60
CA GLU A 151 4.16 6.97 6.86
C GLU A 151 4.74 5.55 6.98
N SER A 152 3.95 4.51 6.70
CA SER A 152 4.41 3.13 6.74
C SER A 152 5.50 2.84 5.69
N ILE A 153 5.40 3.41 4.49
CA ILE A 153 6.45 3.26 3.46
C ILE A 153 7.74 3.99 3.89
N ASN A 154 7.65 5.21 4.45
CA ASN A 154 8.82 5.91 4.99
C ASN A 154 9.50 5.10 6.11
N GLU A 155 8.70 4.49 6.99
CA GLU A 155 9.19 3.63 8.06
C GLU A 155 9.91 2.39 7.53
N GLU A 156 9.38 1.74 6.48
CA GLU A 156 9.99 0.58 5.84
C GLU A 156 11.42 0.87 5.34
N PHE A 157 11.62 2.03 4.71
CA PHE A 157 12.97 2.48 4.31
C PHE A 157 13.86 2.74 5.53
N SER A 158 13.33 3.43 6.53
CA SER A 158 14.08 3.79 7.74
C SER A 158 14.54 2.56 8.54
N LEU A 159 13.67 1.56 8.71
CA LEU A 159 13.97 0.30 9.41
C LEU A 159 15.09 -0.49 8.74
N ASN A 160 15.29 -0.30 7.45
CA ASN A 160 16.38 -0.90 6.67
C ASN A 160 17.61 0.02 6.55
N ASN A 161 17.70 1.07 7.35
CA ASN A 161 18.79 2.07 7.34
C ASN A 161 18.95 2.80 5.98
N ILE A 162 17.87 2.95 5.22
CA ILE A 162 17.83 3.74 4.00
C ILE A 162 17.28 5.11 4.37
N ASN A 163 18.17 6.09 4.48
CA ASN A 163 17.83 7.45 4.90
C ASN A 163 17.31 8.27 3.72
N LEU A 164 16.02 8.20 3.47
CA LEU A 164 15.32 9.06 2.51
C LEU A 164 14.78 10.31 3.22
N GLN A 165 14.56 11.38 2.45
CA GLN A 165 13.69 12.45 2.92
C GLN A 165 12.27 11.93 3.01
N ASN A 166 11.51 12.37 4.03
CA ASN A 166 10.11 11.97 4.16
C ASN A 166 9.28 12.50 3.00
N PHE A 167 8.33 11.68 2.55
CA PHE A 167 7.38 12.01 1.50
C PHE A 167 5.95 11.70 1.98
N ASN A 168 4.98 12.48 1.49
CA ASN A 168 3.58 12.40 1.92
C ASN A 168 2.60 12.22 0.75
N ASN A 169 3.11 12.11 -0.47
CA ASN A 169 2.31 11.91 -1.69
C ASN A 169 3.15 11.26 -2.79
N GLY A 170 2.49 10.78 -3.86
CA GLY A 170 3.14 10.09 -4.96
C GLY A 170 4.20 10.91 -5.69
N LYS A 171 4.02 12.22 -5.82
CA LYS A 171 5.03 13.07 -6.46
C LYS A 171 6.30 13.15 -5.62
N GLU A 172 6.17 13.45 -4.32
CA GLU A 172 7.32 13.52 -3.41
C GLU A 172 8.03 12.16 -3.32
N PHE A 173 7.29 11.05 -3.25
CA PHE A 173 7.84 9.70 -3.27
C PHE A 173 8.74 9.48 -4.49
N VAL A 174 8.24 9.79 -5.69
CA VAL A 174 9.03 9.63 -6.93
C VAL A 174 10.27 10.52 -6.92
N ASP A 175 10.10 11.79 -6.56
CA ASP A 175 11.21 12.75 -6.52
C ASP A 175 12.32 12.28 -5.56
N VAL A 176 11.94 11.86 -4.34
CA VAL A 176 12.89 11.42 -3.30
C VAL A 176 13.58 10.12 -3.70
N VAL A 177 12.82 9.10 -4.14
CA VAL A 177 13.40 7.81 -4.52
C VAL A 177 14.31 7.93 -5.74
N THR A 178 13.88 8.64 -6.78
CA THR A 178 14.69 8.82 -7.99
C THR A 178 15.93 9.66 -7.72
N GLN A 179 15.86 10.65 -6.83
CA GLN A 179 17.02 11.43 -6.41
C GLN A 179 18.03 10.55 -5.65
N TYR A 180 17.57 9.78 -4.65
CA TYR A 180 18.41 8.85 -3.91
C TYR A 180 19.16 7.88 -4.84
N VAL A 181 18.43 7.23 -5.75
CA VAL A 181 19.02 6.33 -6.74
C VAL A 181 20.01 7.04 -7.64
N SER A 182 19.70 8.28 -8.06
CA SER A 182 20.62 9.08 -8.89
C SER A 182 21.92 9.40 -8.18
N ASP A 183 21.84 9.69 -6.88
CA ASP A 183 23.01 9.99 -6.08
C ASP A 183 23.86 8.73 -5.83
N GLU A 184 23.25 7.57 -5.61
CA GLU A 184 23.97 6.29 -5.51
C GLU A 184 24.65 5.91 -6.84
N ILE A 185 24.00 6.15 -7.99
CA ILE A 185 24.59 5.96 -9.32
C ILE A 185 25.84 6.86 -9.50
N LYS A 186 25.74 8.14 -9.18
CA LYS A 186 26.87 9.08 -9.30
C LYS A 186 28.05 8.70 -8.39
N ASN A 187 27.75 8.17 -7.22
CA ASN A 187 28.75 7.82 -6.21
C ASN A 187 29.33 6.40 -6.44
N TYR A 188 28.83 5.62 -7.39
CA TYR A 188 29.25 4.24 -7.62
C TYR A 188 30.76 4.10 -7.87
N GLY A 189 31.40 5.00 -8.56
CA GLY A 189 32.84 4.96 -8.82
C GLY A 189 33.71 5.58 -7.72
N THR A 190 33.13 6.26 -6.73
CA THR A 190 33.83 6.95 -5.65
C THR A 190 33.81 6.16 -4.33
N LYS A 191 32.79 5.33 -4.13
CA LYS A 191 32.70 4.39 -3.02
C LYS A 191 33.38 3.05 -3.35
N ASN A 192 33.73 2.29 -2.31
CA ASN A 192 34.15 0.91 -2.49
C ASN A 192 33.03 0.13 -3.21
N LYS A 193 33.39 -0.62 -4.25
CA LYS A 193 32.48 -1.42 -5.06
C LYS A 193 31.57 -2.31 -4.20
N THR A 194 32.15 -3.03 -3.24
CA THR A 194 31.41 -3.92 -2.33
C THR A 194 30.39 -3.17 -1.48
N GLU A 195 30.69 -1.93 -1.08
CA GLU A 195 29.76 -1.09 -0.32
C GLU A 195 28.58 -0.64 -1.21
N SER A 196 28.87 -0.22 -2.46
CA SER A 196 27.83 0.16 -3.41
C SER A 196 26.92 -1.02 -3.78
N GLU A 197 27.47 -2.21 -3.99
CA GLU A 197 26.72 -3.43 -4.23
C GLU A 197 25.83 -3.80 -3.02
N LYS A 198 26.35 -3.65 -1.80
CA LYS A 198 25.60 -3.87 -0.57
C LYS A 198 24.44 -2.87 -0.43
N THR A 199 24.69 -1.58 -0.69
CA THR A 199 23.64 -0.55 -0.67
C THR A 199 22.54 -0.87 -1.68
N TYR A 200 22.91 -1.25 -2.90
CA TYR A 200 21.97 -1.69 -3.92
C TYR A 200 21.13 -2.88 -3.45
N SER A 201 21.77 -3.95 -2.95
CA SER A 201 21.05 -5.15 -2.49
C SER A 201 20.12 -4.85 -1.31
N ILE A 202 20.52 -4.01 -0.34
CA ILE A 202 19.64 -3.61 0.76
C ILE A 202 18.43 -2.88 0.21
N PHE A 203 18.64 -1.91 -0.68
CA PHE A 203 17.54 -1.15 -1.26
C PHE A 203 16.59 -2.03 -2.08
N THR A 204 17.13 -2.84 -3.00
CA THR A 204 16.32 -3.63 -3.92
C THR A 204 15.73 -4.88 -3.29
N ASP A 205 16.56 -5.70 -2.63
CA ASP A 205 16.15 -7.04 -2.21
C ASP A 205 15.45 -7.00 -0.85
N SER A 206 15.91 -6.12 0.07
CA SER A 206 15.35 -6.05 1.42
C SER A 206 14.13 -5.15 1.52
N VAL A 207 13.99 -4.13 0.65
CA VAL A 207 12.90 -3.15 0.71
C VAL A 207 12.06 -3.15 -0.57
N TRP A 208 12.67 -2.79 -1.71
CA TRP A 208 11.91 -2.54 -2.92
C TRP A 208 11.11 -3.76 -3.38
N PHE A 209 11.78 -4.88 -3.69
CA PHE A 209 11.08 -6.07 -4.19
C PHE A 209 10.36 -6.84 -3.09
N LYS A 210 10.85 -6.79 -1.86
CA LYS A 210 10.23 -7.51 -0.75
C LYS A 210 8.89 -6.88 -0.34
N SER A 211 8.84 -5.56 -0.23
CA SER A 211 7.71 -4.83 0.33
C SER A 211 7.10 -3.84 -0.67
N ILE A 212 7.90 -2.86 -1.15
CA ILE A 212 7.34 -1.72 -1.90
C ILE A 212 6.67 -2.17 -3.20
N SER A 213 7.37 -2.92 -4.04
CA SER A 213 6.87 -3.36 -5.34
C SER A 213 5.74 -4.39 -5.23
N ASN A 214 5.84 -5.31 -4.27
CA ASN A 214 4.92 -6.43 -4.17
C ASN A 214 3.66 -6.13 -3.34
N GLU A 215 3.77 -5.29 -2.31
CA GLU A 215 2.68 -5.03 -1.38
C GLU A 215 2.13 -3.61 -1.52
N TRP A 216 3.02 -2.58 -1.51
CA TRP A 216 2.60 -1.19 -1.52
C TRP A 216 2.20 -0.66 -2.90
N MET A 217 2.93 -1.04 -3.97
CA MET A 217 2.61 -0.55 -5.32
C MET A 217 1.19 -0.87 -5.77
N PRO A 218 0.68 -2.11 -5.62
CA PRO A 218 -0.71 -2.41 -5.93
C PRO A 218 -1.67 -1.52 -5.13
N TYR A 219 -1.45 -1.39 -3.82
CA TYR A 219 -2.28 -0.56 -2.96
C TYR A 219 -2.30 0.91 -3.40
N LEU A 220 -1.13 1.49 -3.70
CA LEU A 220 -1.00 2.89 -4.12
C LEU A 220 -1.69 3.17 -5.44
N LEU A 221 -1.58 2.26 -6.41
CA LEU A 221 -2.21 2.37 -7.72
C LEU A 221 -3.73 2.22 -7.62
N ASP A 222 -4.22 1.21 -6.91
CA ASP A 222 -5.65 0.92 -6.76
C ASP A 222 -6.37 2.05 -6.03
N ASN A 223 -5.70 2.70 -5.07
CA ASN A 223 -6.24 3.83 -4.33
C ASN A 223 -5.91 5.19 -4.96
N LYS A 224 -5.29 5.22 -6.16
CA LYS A 224 -4.92 6.45 -6.90
C LYS A 224 -4.00 7.40 -6.12
N LEU A 225 -3.22 6.86 -5.20
CA LEU A 225 -2.20 7.60 -4.47
C LEU A 225 -0.92 7.77 -5.30
N LEU A 226 -0.73 6.90 -6.29
CA LEU A 226 0.35 6.92 -7.27
C LEU A 226 -0.22 6.70 -8.67
N ALA A 227 0.31 7.40 -9.67
CA ALA A 227 -0.01 7.15 -11.07
C ALA A 227 0.92 6.07 -11.67
N VAL A 228 0.46 5.40 -12.74
CA VAL A 228 1.26 4.36 -13.43
C VAL A 228 2.57 4.96 -13.97
N GLU A 229 2.50 6.15 -14.54
CA GLU A 229 3.67 6.86 -15.09
C GLU A 229 4.70 7.19 -14.00
N GLN A 230 4.23 7.45 -12.79
CA GLN A 230 5.08 7.70 -11.62
C GLN A 230 5.81 6.43 -11.18
N LYS A 231 5.11 5.29 -11.14
CA LYS A 231 5.70 3.97 -10.89
C LYS A 231 6.77 3.67 -11.94
N ASP A 232 6.43 3.82 -13.22
CA ASP A 232 7.34 3.53 -14.34
C ASP A 232 8.61 4.37 -14.29
N ALA A 233 8.50 5.64 -13.86
CA ALA A 233 9.65 6.52 -13.68
C ALA A 233 10.64 5.97 -12.62
N VAL A 234 10.13 5.48 -11.49
CA VAL A 234 10.97 4.87 -10.44
C VAL A 234 11.59 3.56 -10.95
N GLU A 235 10.80 2.68 -11.56
CA GLU A 235 11.28 1.38 -12.07
C GLU A 235 12.36 1.57 -13.16
N LYS A 236 12.20 2.54 -14.03
CA LYS A 236 13.22 2.92 -15.02
C LYS A 236 14.51 3.33 -14.34
N LYS A 237 14.43 4.14 -13.28
CA LYS A 237 15.62 4.61 -12.54
C LYS A 237 16.30 3.46 -11.80
N LEU A 238 15.56 2.53 -11.23
CA LEU A 238 16.11 1.31 -10.62
C LEU A 238 16.78 0.40 -11.65
N SER A 239 16.22 0.29 -12.84
CA SER A 239 16.82 -0.46 -13.95
C SER A 239 18.16 0.16 -14.41
N GLU A 240 18.24 1.48 -14.46
CA GLU A 240 19.48 2.21 -14.69
C GLU A 240 20.54 1.88 -13.63
N TRP A 241 20.18 1.92 -12.36
CA TRP A 241 21.07 1.55 -11.24
C TRP A 241 21.54 0.11 -11.33
N LYS A 242 20.63 -0.82 -11.62
CA LYS A 242 20.95 -2.23 -11.85
C LYS A 242 22.02 -2.42 -12.93
N SER A 243 21.90 -1.71 -14.05
CA SER A 243 22.84 -1.84 -15.17
C SER A 243 24.27 -1.39 -14.82
N ILE A 244 24.40 -0.51 -13.82
CA ILE A 244 25.69 0.01 -13.36
C ILE A 244 26.32 -0.93 -12.31
N VAL A 245 25.50 -1.37 -11.33
CA VAL A 245 25.98 -2.23 -10.24
C VAL A 245 26.21 -3.67 -10.70
N SER A 246 25.36 -4.19 -11.55
CA SER A 246 25.44 -5.55 -12.12
C SER A 246 25.30 -5.49 -13.64
N PRO A 247 26.34 -5.07 -14.34
CA PRO A 247 26.32 -5.05 -15.78
C PRO A 247 26.09 -6.47 -16.29
N GLN A 248 25.19 -6.62 -17.28
CA GLN A 248 24.94 -7.93 -17.88
C GLN A 248 26.24 -8.47 -18.45
N ASP A 249 26.66 -9.64 -17.96
CA ASP A 249 27.77 -10.36 -18.51
C ASP A 249 27.36 -10.95 -19.86
N LEU A 250 27.76 -10.28 -20.94
CA LEU A 250 27.50 -10.70 -22.32
C LEU A 250 28.52 -11.70 -22.84
N THR A 251 29.46 -12.21 -22.00
CA THR A 251 30.49 -13.19 -22.38
C THR A 251 29.88 -14.42 -23.01
N TRP A 252 28.74 -14.90 -22.57
CA TRP A 252 28.02 -16.01 -23.17
C TRP A 252 27.57 -15.67 -24.61
N LEU A 253 27.20 -14.43 -24.92
CA LEU A 253 26.80 -14.00 -26.24
C LEU A 253 28.00 -14.03 -27.21
N TYR A 254 29.18 -13.58 -26.76
CA TYR A 254 30.41 -13.66 -27.54
C TYR A 254 30.84 -15.12 -27.77
N ALA A 255 30.61 -16.01 -26.79
CA ALA A 255 30.84 -17.44 -26.95
C ALA A 255 29.91 -18.05 -28.00
N VAL A 256 28.63 -17.70 -28.02
CA VAL A 256 27.67 -18.16 -29.02
C VAL A 256 28.03 -17.61 -30.40
N ILE A 257 28.40 -16.35 -30.54
CA ILE A 257 28.84 -15.75 -31.79
C ILE A 257 30.12 -16.46 -32.29
N GLY A 258 31.08 -16.70 -31.41
CA GLY A 258 32.32 -17.42 -31.72
C GLY A 258 32.02 -18.84 -32.25
N LEU A 259 31.15 -19.60 -31.61
CA LEU A 259 30.70 -20.92 -32.04
C LEU A 259 30.00 -20.88 -33.43
N ALA A 260 29.14 -19.88 -33.64
CA ALA A 260 28.49 -19.71 -34.94
C ALA A 260 29.47 -19.44 -36.07
N VAL A 261 30.50 -18.61 -35.85
CA VAL A 261 31.55 -18.33 -36.82
C VAL A 261 32.37 -19.61 -37.12
N VAL A 262 32.76 -20.37 -36.10
CA VAL A 262 33.46 -21.65 -36.29
C VAL A 262 32.62 -22.63 -37.10
N PHE A 263 31.32 -22.70 -36.83
CA PHE A 263 30.39 -23.57 -37.55
C PHE A 263 30.27 -23.18 -39.03
N ILE A 264 30.19 -21.87 -39.34
CA ILE A 264 30.16 -21.35 -40.72
C ILE A 264 31.46 -21.70 -41.45
N ILE A 265 32.62 -21.54 -40.83
CA ILE A 265 33.92 -21.90 -41.42
C ILE A 265 33.98 -23.39 -41.70
N ALA A 266 33.57 -24.23 -40.75
CA ALA A 266 33.52 -25.68 -40.94
C ALA A 266 32.60 -26.09 -42.13
N LEU A 267 31.43 -25.47 -42.24
CA LEU A 267 30.51 -25.69 -43.39
C LEU A 267 31.14 -25.31 -44.73
N VAL A 268 31.82 -24.18 -44.78
CA VAL A 268 32.52 -23.73 -46.00
C VAL A 268 33.62 -24.75 -46.40
N PHE A 269 34.36 -25.27 -45.44
CA PHE A 269 35.39 -26.28 -45.67
C PHE A 269 34.79 -27.62 -46.21
N ILE A 270 33.68 -28.06 -45.64
CA ILE A 270 32.98 -29.28 -46.05
C ILE A 270 32.44 -29.13 -47.48
N LEU A 271 31.85 -27.96 -47.78
CA LEU A 271 31.31 -27.68 -49.11
C LEU A 271 32.41 -27.55 -50.16
N LYS A 272 33.59 -26.99 -49.84
CA LYS A 272 34.76 -26.97 -50.77
C LYS A 272 35.29 -28.32 -50.99
N LYS A 273 35.37 -29.24 -50.02
CA LYS A 273 35.87 -30.60 -50.15
C LYS A 273 34.98 -31.47 -51.02
N LYS A 274 33.68 -31.21 -51.14
CA LYS A 274 32.73 -31.89 -51.98
C LYS A 274 32.82 -31.45 -53.47
N LYS A 275 33.53 -30.37 -53.81
CA LYS A 275 33.65 -29.84 -55.19
C LYS A 275 34.92 -30.21 -55.89
N THR A 276 35.79 -31.08 -55.38
CA THR A 276 36.94 -31.62 -56.09
C THR A 276 36.44 -32.79 -56.94
N PRO A 277 36.43 -32.69 -58.28
CA PRO A 277 36.11 -33.84 -59.16
C PRO A 277 37.25 -34.84 -59.07
N THR A 278 36.92 -36.11 -58.90
CA THR A 278 37.82 -37.20 -59.12
C THR A 278 38.01 -37.32 -60.66
N ASP A 279 39.08 -36.75 -61.23
CA ASP A 279 39.54 -37.13 -62.57
C ASP A 279 40.03 -38.57 -62.52
N THR A 280 39.17 -39.45 -62.95
CA THR A 280 39.56 -40.81 -63.33
C THR A 280 40.02 -40.76 -64.73
N ALA A 281 41.37 -40.78 -64.94
CA ALA A 281 41.97 -41.09 -66.20
C ALA A 281 41.87 -42.59 -66.49
N SER A 282 41.47 -42.89 -67.67
CA SER A 282 41.51 -44.19 -68.38
C SER A 282 42.90 -44.58 -68.67
#